data_8ba7d26cc6791bbd9ce4de3f6df25cf3
#
_entry.id   8ba7d26cc6791bbd9ce4de3f6df25cf3
#
_cell.length_a   1.000
_cell.length_b   1.000
_cell.length_c   1.000
_cell.angle_alpha   90.00
_cell.angle_beta   90.00
_cell.angle_gamma   90.00
#
_symmetry.space_group_name_H-M   'P 1'
#
loop_
_entity.id
_entity.type
_entity.pdbx_description
1 polymer ?
#
loop_
_entity_poly.entity_id
_entity_poly.type
_entity_poly.pdbx_seq_one_letter_code
_entity_poly.pdbx_strand_id
1 'polypeptide(L)'
;MTEIPTTSSPGAPGVPGAPGVPGASAEHRLTVLSGHRPAHVLACWGLTSLLPGAALRFEGDWAVPVLTWGGDAGALAGVAAEALVAVTWDLKNRSLRGIETTTPSRTGANALSAAAWEASGEAGALVAADVLQTFDLSASSKPVRRTEADIQVRSAVLTLFSGKSYTAKSVQDTWLLLDANTPEAARTTAAVEINRLLDGRLHVVEAQPGLRFSANHPTPRVTSGSEKCDVHPLIDLLAFCGQLLLQPAQRPLTSSASRKEFTWVLNPVPLTAPAIVDIHESPPEHLPWPRWSSPIRSVEGAAKISFLAPAKEECPTDIRGGTRA
;
A
#
# COMPACT_ATOMS: atom_id res chain seq x y z
N MET A 1 -9.00 81.61 0.24
CA MET A 1 -8.28 80.64 1.08
C MET A 1 -9.20 79.44 1.23
N THR A 2 -8.93 78.41 0.45
CA THR A 2 -9.74 77.24 0.36
C THR A 2 -8.86 76.07 0.84
N GLU A 3 -9.23 75.48 1.97
CA GLU A 3 -8.52 74.31 2.58
C GLU A 3 -8.78 73.07 1.78
N ILE A 4 -7.75 72.31 1.46
CA ILE A 4 -7.79 71.00 0.80
C ILE A 4 -7.82 69.88 1.91
N PRO A 5 -8.74 68.95 1.92
CA PRO A 5 -8.74 67.86 2.89
C PRO A 5 -7.69 66.80 2.51
N THR A 6 -6.84 66.44 3.47
CA THR A 6 -5.88 65.34 3.41
C THR A 6 -6.61 64.01 3.47
N THR A 7 -6.55 63.22 2.38
CA THR A 7 -6.99 61.84 2.32
C THR A 7 -5.99 60.90 2.98
N SER A 8 -6.43 60.20 4.02
CA SER A 8 -5.68 59.12 4.68
C SER A 8 -5.58 57.91 3.78
N SER A 9 -4.36 57.42 3.53
CA SER A 9 -4.07 56.16 2.80
C SER A 9 -4.62 54.92 3.54
N PRO A 10 -5.22 53.97 2.82
CA PRO A 10 -5.61 52.68 3.41
C PRO A 10 -4.37 51.86 3.71
N GLY A 11 -4.37 51.27 4.91
CA GLY A 11 -3.30 50.40 5.39
C GLY A 11 -3.05 49.18 4.48
N ALA A 12 -1.80 48.87 4.26
CA ALA A 12 -1.35 47.71 3.51
C ALA A 12 -1.86 46.41 4.16
N PRO A 13 -2.32 45.40 3.35
CA PRO A 13 -2.71 44.12 3.89
C PRO A 13 -1.49 43.43 4.52
N GLY A 14 -1.69 42.91 5.74
CA GLY A 14 -0.67 42.19 6.49
C GLY A 14 -0.12 41.00 5.70
N VAL A 15 1.19 40.94 5.60
CA VAL A 15 1.93 39.81 5.05
C VAL A 15 1.57 38.56 5.84
N PRO A 16 1.10 37.46 5.20
CA PRO A 16 0.88 36.18 5.91
C PRO A 16 2.17 35.76 6.60
N GLY A 17 2.07 35.40 7.89
CA GLY A 17 3.22 35.01 8.71
C GLY A 17 4.07 33.98 8.01
N ALA A 18 5.38 34.15 8.06
CA ALA A 18 6.35 33.18 7.59
C ALA A 18 6.03 31.77 8.16
N PRO A 19 6.15 30.69 7.37
CA PRO A 19 5.95 29.36 7.87
C PRO A 19 6.90 29.14 9.05
N GLY A 20 6.32 28.73 10.19
CA GLY A 20 7.08 28.47 11.42
C GLY A 20 8.28 27.56 11.12
N VAL A 21 9.38 27.81 11.80
CA VAL A 21 10.60 26.98 11.77
C VAL A 21 10.15 25.54 11.99
N PRO A 22 10.51 24.58 11.09
CA PRO A 22 10.12 23.19 11.28
C PRO A 22 10.66 22.73 12.65
N GLY A 23 9.76 22.30 13.53
CA GLY A 23 10.16 21.64 14.79
C GLY A 23 11.11 20.49 14.45
N ALA A 24 12.06 20.20 15.33
CA ALA A 24 13.00 19.11 15.12
C ALA A 24 12.22 17.83 14.78
N SER A 25 12.45 17.27 13.59
CA SER A 25 11.78 16.05 13.17
C SER A 25 12.24 14.90 14.06
N ALA A 26 11.27 14.16 14.62
CA ALA A 26 11.57 12.99 15.43
C ALA A 26 11.94 11.81 14.53
N GLU A 27 12.93 11.04 14.96
CA GLU A 27 13.34 9.79 14.30
C GLU A 27 12.85 8.59 15.12
N HIS A 28 12.21 7.65 14.45
CA HIS A 28 11.72 6.42 15.03
C HIS A 28 12.36 5.21 14.35
N ARG A 29 13.19 4.47 15.09
CA ARG A 29 13.82 3.24 14.61
C ARG A 29 12.87 2.07 14.80
N LEU A 30 12.45 1.44 13.70
CA LEU A 30 11.53 0.30 13.72
C LEU A 30 12.32 -1.01 13.85
N THR A 31 12.92 -1.23 15.03
CA THR A 31 13.96 -2.27 15.26
C THR A 31 13.49 -3.70 15.04
N VAL A 32 12.19 -3.97 15.04
CA VAL A 32 11.61 -5.29 14.77
C VAL A 32 11.33 -5.53 13.29
N LEU A 33 11.51 -4.51 12.46
CA LEU A 33 11.40 -4.60 11.02
C LEU A 33 12.78 -4.67 10.36
N SER A 34 12.81 -5.20 9.13
CA SER A 34 14.05 -5.29 8.35
C SER A 34 13.75 -5.03 6.88
N GLY A 35 14.59 -4.24 6.23
CA GLY A 35 14.56 -4.00 4.79
C GLY A 35 14.84 -5.24 3.94
N HIS A 36 15.28 -6.35 4.54
CA HIS A 36 15.50 -7.62 3.86
C HIS A 36 14.22 -8.47 3.76
N ARG A 37 13.11 -8.02 4.38
CA ARG A 37 11.82 -8.72 4.33
C ARG A 37 10.82 -7.92 3.52
N PRO A 38 10.29 -8.45 2.42
CA PRO A 38 9.42 -7.70 1.51
C PRO A 38 8.15 -7.16 2.18
N ALA A 39 7.54 -7.94 3.07
CA ALA A 39 6.38 -7.47 3.85
C ALA A 39 6.71 -6.29 4.76
N HIS A 40 7.88 -6.29 5.39
CA HIS A 40 8.33 -5.21 6.24
C HIS A 40 8.63 -3.94 5.44
N VAL A 41 9.22 -4.07 4.26
CA VAL A 41 9.47 -2.94 3.35
C VAL A 41 8.15 -2.31 2.93
N LEU A 42 7.20 -3.12 2.47
CA LEU A 42 5.86 -2.63 2.12
C LEU A 42 5.17 -1.97 3.30
N ALA A 43 5.27 -2.55 4.52
CA ALA A 43 4.70 -1.96 5.72
C ALA A 43 5.34 -0.61 6.07
N CYS A 44 6.66 -0.47 5.92
CA CYS A 44 7.35 0.80 6.12
C CYS A 44 6.91 1.86 5.11
N TRP A 45 6.77 1.49 3.84
CA TRP A 45 6.24 2.38 2.80
C TRP A 45 4.81 2.80 3.08
N GLY A 46 3.97 1.84 3.51
CA GLY A 46 2.60 2.12 3.92
C GLY A 46 2.55 3.11 5.09
N LEU A 47 3.33 2.88 6.15
CA LEU A 47 3.39 3.80 7.28
C LEU A 47 3.88 5.20 6.85
N THR A 48 4.89 5.27 5.97
CA THR A 48 5.40 6.54 5.43
C THR A 48 4.31 7.26 4.63
N SER A 49 3.49 6.55 3.86
CA SER A 49 2.41 7.15 3.07
C SER A 49 1.23 7.66 3.89
N LEU A 50 1.01 7.07 5.07
CA LEU A 50 -0.07 7.45 5.98
C LEU A 50 0.26 8.69 6.81
N LEU A 51 1.52 9.08 6.87
CA LEU A 51 2.01 10.21 7.68
C LEU A 51 2.45 11.36 6.77
N PRO A 52 1.73 12.47 6.75
CA PRO A 52 2.09 13.63 5.91
C PRO A 52 3.51 14.13 6.20
N GLY A 53 4.32 14.22 5.16
CA GLY A 53 5.71 14.72 5.26
C GLY A 53 6.70 13.73 5.91
N ALA A 54 6.28 12.50 6.20
CA ALA A 54 7.21 11.48 6.68
C ALA A 54 8.21 11.07 5.61
N ALA A 55 9.39 10.65 6.07
CA ALA A 55 10.43 10.10 5.23
C ALA A 55 11.02 8.83 5.86
N LEU A 56 11.48 7.92 5.04
CA LEU A 56 11.99 6.61 5.41
C LEU A 56 13.41 6.43 4.88
N ARG A 57 14.30 5.88 5.70
CA ARG A 57 15.60 5.35 5.28
C ARG A 57 15.86 4.00 5.93
N PHE A 58 16.86 3.28 5.45
CA PHE A 58 17.32 2.02 6.04
C PHE A 58 18.75 2.17 6.51
N GLU A 59 19.08 1.60 7.67
CA GLU A 59 20.39 1.72 8.31
C GLU A 59 20.98 0.37 8.71
N GLY A 60 22.31 0.29 8.63
CA GLY A 60 23.10 -0.85 9.07
C GLY A 60 22.88 -2.14 8.27
N ASP A 61 23.62 -3.19 8.64
CA ASP A 61 23.64 -4.46 7.92
C ASP A 61 22.30 -5.21 7.94
N TRP A 62 21.45 -4.92 8.94
CA TRP A 62 20.12 -5.49 9.06
C TRP A 62 19.06 -4.66 8.35
N ALA A 63 19.47 -3.57 7.67
CA ALA A 63 18.59 -2.63 7.01
C ALA A 63 17.40 -2.23 7.92
N VAL A 64 17.70 -1.75 9.12
CA VAL A 64 16.70 -1.31 10.09
C VAL A 64 16.02 -0.06 9.55
N PRO A 65 14.68 -0.04 9.42
CA PRO A 65 13.97 1.14 8.95
C PRO A 65 14.02 2.25 10.01
N VAL A 66 14.26 3.48 9.54
CA VAL A 66 14.20 4.70 10.35
C VAL A 66 13.20 5.64 9.71
N LEU A 67 12.12 5.88 10.41
CA LEU A 67 11.06 6.79 10.02
C LEU A 67 11.35 8.16 10.63
N THR A 68 11.37 9.20 9.80
CA THR A 68 11.50 10.60 10.21
C THR A 68 10.15 11.28 9.99
N TRP A 69 9.63 11.97 11.01
CA TRP A 69 8.37 12.70 10.90
C TRP A 69 8.44 14.03 11.67
N GLY A 70 7.92 15.08 11.05
CA GLY A 70 7.96 16.45 11.60
C GLY A 70 6.79 16.81 12.52
N GLY A 71 5.88 15.88 12.80
CA GLY A 71 4.78 16.08 13.74
C GLY A 71 5.17 15.81 15.19
N ASP A 72 4.21 15.97 16.09
CA ASP A 72 4.38 15.59 17.50
C ASP A 72 4.58 14.08 17.63
N ALA A 73 5.73 13.66 18.18
CA ALA A 73 6.08 12.25 18.32
C ALA A 73 5.00 11.46 19.11
N GLY A 74 4.35 12.08 20.10
CA GLY A 74 3.25 11.47 20.86
C GLY A 74 1.97 11.28 20.03
N ALA A 75 1.78 12.03 18.95
CA ALA A 75 0.62 11.95 18.09
C ALA A 75 0.79 10.98 16.90
N LEU A 76 2.02 10.51 16.62
CA LEU A 76 2.33 9.70 15.41
C LEU A 76 1.38 8.51 15.28
N ALA A 77 1.24 7.71 16.31
CA ALA A 77 0.42 6.50 16.28
C ALA A 77 -1.06 6.81 16.03
N GLY A 78 -1.58 7.90 16.61
CA GLY A 78 -2.95 8.35 16.39
C GLY A 78 -3.18 8.81 14.96
N VAL A 79 -2.30 9.64 14.41
CA VAL A 79 -2.38 10.14 13.03
C VAL A 79 -2.31 8.98 12.03
N ALA A 80 -1.35 8.07 12.21
CA ALA A 80 -1.21 6.91 11.34
C ALA A 80 -2.41 5.95 11.44
N ALA A 81 -2.97 5.77 12.65
CA ALA A 81 -4.16 4.94 12.85
C ALA A 81 -5.41 5.51 12.16
N GLU A 82 -5.65 6.81 12.28
CA GLU A 82 -6.74 7.49 11.57
C GLU A 82 -6.61 7.31 10.05
N ALA A 83 -5.42 7.55 9.51
CA ALA A 83 -5.16 7.40 8.08
C ALA A 83 -5.30 5.94 7.63
N LEU A 84 -4.81 4.97 8.41
CA LEU A 84 -4.93 3.54 8.13
C LEU A 84 -6.39 3.11 8.06
N VAL A 85 -7.21 3.51 9.04
CA VAL A 85 -8.65 3.23 9.05
C VAL A 85 -9.35 3.93 7.87
N ALA A 86 -8.99 5.18 7.58
CA ALA A 86 -9.56 5.90 6.45
C ALA A 86 -9.29 5.19 5.11
N VAL A 87 -8.16 4.52 4.94
CA VAL A 87 -7.85 3.76 3.72
C VAL A 87 -8.50 2.39 3.71
N THR A 88 -8.53 1.67 4.83
CA THR A 88 -8.76 0.22 4.85
C THR A 88 -10.10 -0.20 5.46
N TRP A 89 -10.71 0.63 6.32
CA TRP A 89 -11.97 0.25 6.99
C TRP A 89 -13.16 0.28 6.02
N ASP A 90 -14.00 -0.74 6.12
CA ASP A 90 -15.25 -0.90 5.34
C ASP A 90 -15.08 -0.62 3.82
N LEU A 91 -13.91 -1.01 3.32
CA LEU A 91 -13.44 -0.67 1.99
C LEU A 91 -14.44 -1.02 0.89
N LYS A 92 -15.09 -2.21 0.99
CA LYS A 92 -16.07 -2.66 0.00
C LYS A 92 -17.29 -1.73 -0.07
N ASN A 93 -17.93 -1.50 1.07
CA ASN A 93 -19.17 -0.71 1.10
C ASN A 93 -18.90 0.74 0.73
N ARG A 94 -17.78 1.29 1.18
CA ARG A 94 -17.39 2.65 0.86
C ARG A 94 -17.07 2.83 -0.63
N SER A 95 -16.35 1.88 -1.22
CA SER A 95 -15.93 1.96 -2.63
C SER A 95 -17.08 1.70 -3.61
N LEU A 96 -18.07 0.91 -3.21
CA LEU A 96 -19.19 0.51 -4.08
C LEU A 96 -20.53 1.12 -3.65
N ARG A 97 -20.51 2.10 -2.76
CA ARG A 97 -21.74 2.70 -2.23
C ARG A 97 -22.55 3.36 -3.34
N GLY A 98 -23.81 2.94 -3.47
CA GLY A 98 -24.73 3.49 -4.48
C GLY A 98 -24.42 3.05 -5.91
N ILE A 99 -23.49 2.12 -6.11
CA ILE A 99 -23.15 1.58 -7.42
C ILE A 99 -23.88 0.25 -7.61
N GLU A 100 -24.67 0.16 -8.69
CA GLU A 100 -25.28 -1.11 -9.08
C GLU A 100 -24.21 -2.07 -9.60
N THR A 101 -24.09 -3.22 -8.94
CA THR A 101 -23.15 -4.29 -9.32
C THR A 101 -23.79 -5.36 -10.20
N THR A 102 -24.89 -5.03 -10.88
CA THR A 102 -25.49 -5.91 -11.90
C THR A 102 -24.56 -6.05 -13.08
N THR A 103 -24.54 -7.23 -13.72
CA THR A 103 -23.61 -7.57 -14.82
C THR A 103 -23.32 -6.35 -15.71
N PRO A 104 -22.18 -5.68 -15.55
CA PRO A 104 -21.92 -4.44 -16.25
C PRO A 104 -21.59 -4.70 -17.71
N SER A 105 -22.17 -3.91 -18.60
CA SER A 105 -21.60 -3.76 -19.93
C SER A 105 -20.19 -3.20 -19.85
N ARG A 106 -19.42 -3.25 -20.94
CA ARG A 106 -18.06 -2.67 -20.97
C ARG A 106 -18.05 -1.21 -20.47
N THR A 107 -19.01 -0.40 -20.89
CA THR A 107 -19.16 0.99 -20.45
C THR A 107 -19.48 1.07 -18.95
N GLY A 108 -20.35 0.19 -18.45
CA GLY A 108 -20.69 0.12 -17.03
C GLY A 108 -19.52 -0.33 -16.16
N ALA A 109 -18.65 -1.20 -16.67
CA ALA A 109 -17.43 -1.63 -15.97
C ALA A 109 -16.43 -0.48 -15.79
N ASN A 110 -16.25 0.36 -16.83
CA ASN A 110 -15.42 1.56 -16.73
C ASN A 110 -16.00 2.58 -15.73
N ALA A 111 -17.32 2.77 -15.74
CA ALA A 111 -18.01 3.64 -14.80
C ALA A 111 -17.86 3.14 -13.35
N LEU A 112 -18.00 1.82 -13.13
CA LEU A 112 -17.77 1.20 -11.82
C LEU A 112 -16.35 1.44 -11.31
N SER A 113 -15.34 1.23 -12.17
CA SER A 113 -13.94 1.45 -11.82
C SER A 113 -13.65 2.92 -11.48
N ALA A 114 -14.16 3.86 -12.28
CA ALA A 114 -14.01 5.29 -12.05
C ALA A 114 -14.67 5.73 -10.74
N ALA A 115 -15.92 5.32 -10.50
CA ALA A 115 -16.65 5.68 -9.28
C ALA A 115 -16.01 5.11 -8.01
N ALA A 116 -15.49 3.86 -8.07
CA ALA A 116 -14.78 3.26 -6.96
C ALA A 116 -13.44 3.97 -6.68
N TRP A 117 -12.77 4.41 -7.74
CA TRP A 117 -11.58 5.26 -7.64
C TRP A 117 -11.88 6.60 -6.96
N GLU A 118 -12.91 7.31 -7.41
CA GLU A 118 -13.34 8.57 -6.81
C GLU A 118 -13.66 8.42 -5.32
N ALA A 119 -14.32 7.31 -4.96
CA ALA A 119 -14.71 7.04 -3.58
C ALA A 119 -13.55 6.67 -2.65
N SER A 120 -12.54 5.97 -3.13
CA SER A 120 -11.50 5.36 -2.27
C SER A 120 -10.12 5.24 -2.93
N GLY A 121 -9.85 5.99 -3.97
CA GLY A 121 -8.55 6.00 -4.65
C GLY A 121 -8.11 4.61 -5.15
N GLU A 122 -6.84 4.30 -5.01
CA GLU A 122 -6.23 3.03 -5.44
C GLU A 122 -6.86 1.80 -4.77
N ALA A 123 -7.21 1.91 -3.50
CA ALA A 123 -7.90 0.83 -2.79
C ALA A 123 -9.29 0.57 -3.38
N GLY A 124 -10.02 1.60 -3.77
CA GLY A 124 -11.30 1.49 -4.48
C GLY A 124 -11.16 0.83 -5.85
N ALA A 125 -10.13 1.19 -6.60
CA ALA A 125 -9.85 0.57 -7.90
C ALA A 125 -9.59 -0.95 -7.76
N LEU A 126 -8.90 -1.40 -6.70
CA LEU A 126 -8.72 -2.83 -6.43
C LEU A 126 -10.04 -3.53 -6.12
N VAL A 127 -10.92 -2.90 -5.34
CA VAL A 127 -12.25 -3.46 -5.04
C VAL A 127 -13.10 -3.58 -6.30
N ALA A 128 -13.09 -2.57 -7.16
CA ALA A 128 -13.78 -2.62 -8.45
C ALA A 128 -13.24 -3.76 -9.34
N ALA A 129 -11.91 -3.92 -9.39
CA ALA A 129 -11.28 -4.99 -10.14
C ALA A 129 -11.72 -6.38 -9.65
N ASP A 130 -11.83 -6.58 -8.34
CA ASP A 130 -12.30 -7.84 -7.75
C ASP A 130 -13.77 -8.12 -8.14
N VAL A 131 -14.62 -7.12 -8.09
CA VAL A 131 -16.03 -7.24 -8.52
C VAL A 131 -16.09 -7.61 -9.99
N LEU A 132 -15.37 -6.92 -10.83
CA LEU A 132 -15.37 -7.16 -12.27
C LEU A 132 -14.82 -8.55 -12.67
N GLN A 133 -13.89 -9.12 -11.88
CA GLN A 133 -13.42 -10.49 -12.09
C GLN A 133 -14.47 -11.56 -11.81
N THR A 134 -15.51 -11.25 -11.02
CA THR A 134 -16.60 -12.19 -10.72
C THR A 134 -17.66 -12.25 -11.81
N PHE A 135 -17.72 -11.23 -12.68
CA PHE A 135 -18.67 -11.21 -13.78
C PHE A 135 -18.07 -11.88 -15.02
N ASP A 136 -18.86 -12.76 -15.63
CA ASP A 136 -18.56 -13.26 -16.94
C ASP A 136 -18.95 -12.18 -17.98
N LEU A 137 -17.98 -11.35 -18.35
CA LEU A 137 -18.16 -10.33 -19.36
C LEU A 137 -18.36 -10.92 -20.79
N SER A 138 -18.40 -12.26 -20.89
CA SER A 138 -18.61 -13.00 -22.14
C SER A 138 -20.07 -13.02 -22.63
N ALA A 139 -21.02 -12.46 -21.88
CA ALA A 139 -22.42 -12.39 -22.25
C ALA A 139 -22.73 -11.49 -23.47
N SER A 140 -21.76 -10.73 -23.96
CA SER A 140 -21.83 -10.19 -25.32
C SER A 140 -21.25 -11.22 -26.29
N SER A 141 -21.92 -11.49 -27.38
CA SER A 141 -21.69 -12.52 -28.39
C SER A 141 -20.27 -12.68 -28.99
N LYS A 142 -19.27 -12.06 -28.40
CA LYS A 142 -17.83 -12.27 -28.60
C LYS A 142 -17.16 -12.40 -27.24
N PRO A 143 -16.41 -13.49 -27.01
CA PRO A 143 -15.60 -13.60 -25.81
C PRO A 143 -14.64 -12.41 -25.75
N VAL A 144 -14.96 -11.42 -24.92
CA VAL A 144 -14.01 -10.36 -24.62
C VAL A 144 -12.90 -11.04 -23.83
N ARG A 145 -11.73 -11.22 -24.43
CA ARG A 145 -10.56 -11.64 -23.68
C ARG A 145 -10.40 -10.67 -22.53
N ARG A 146 -10.19 -11.16 -21.31
CA ARG A 146 -9.96 -10.34 -20.10
C ARG A 146 -8.89 -9.26 -20.31
N THR A 147 -8.04 -9.42 -21.33
CA THR A 147 -6.99 -8.51 -21.77
C THR A 147 -7.50 -7.37 -22.65
N GLU A 148 -8.72 -7.44 -23.17
CA GLU A 148 -9.29 -6.44 -24.09
C GLU A 148 -10.34 -5.53 -23.41
N ALA A 149 -10.67 -5.79 -22.16
CA ALA A 149 -11.46 -4.84 -21.40
C ALA A 149 -10.60 -3.59 -21.17
N ASP A 150 -11.09 -2.42 -21.55
CA ASP A 150 -10.47 -1.12 -21.22
C ASP A 150 -10.50 -0.84 -19.70
N ILE A 151 -10.79 -1.85 -18.92
CA ILE A 151 -10.77 -1.85 -17.47
C ILE A 151 -9.32 -1.99 -17.09
N GLN A 152 -8.76 -0.91 -16.61
CA GLN A 152 -7.43 -0.89 -16.02
C GLN A 152 -7.45 -1.62 -14.68
N VAL A 153 -7.41 -2.95 -14.72
CA VAL A 153 -7.16 -3.76 -13.53
C VAL A 153 -5.70 -3.58 -13.18
N ARG A 154 -5.38 -2.89 -12.12
CA ARG A 154 -4.01 -2.62 -11.71
C ARG A 154 -3.38 -3.85 -11.09
N SER A 155 -2.15 -4.16 -11.49
CA SER A 155 -1.42 -5.27 -10.91
C SER A 155 -0.93 -4.89 -9.52
N ALA A 156 -1.59 -5.36 -8.49
CA ALA A 156 -1.07 -5.34 -7.14
C ALA A 156 0.25 -6.15 -7.05
N VAL A 157 1.09 -5.84 -6.05
CA VAL A 157 2.28 -6.67 -5.76
C VAL A 157 1.84 -8.11 -5.53
N LEU A 158 0.82 -8.31 -4.70
CA LEU A 158 0.17 -9.60 -4.53
C LEU A 158 -1.24 -9.59 -5.12
N THR A 159 -1.61 -10.66 -5.81
CA THR A 159 -2.99 -10.92 -6.16
C THR A 159 -3.71 -11.45 -4.92
N LEU A 160 -4.55 -10.61 -4.32
CA LEU A 160 -5.32 -10.94 -3.12
C LEU A 160 -6.64 -11.64 -3.45
N PHE A 161 -7.01 -11.64 -4.73
CA PHE A 161 -8.22 -12.31 -5.22
C PHE A 161 -7.97 -13.80 -5.42
N SER A 162 -8.79 -14.65 -4.78
CA SER A 162 -8.80 -16.10 -4.97
C SER A 162 -10.18 -16.67 -4.74
N GLY A 163 -10.88 -17.05 -5.78
CA GLY A 163 -12.18 -17.68 -5.70
C GLY A 163 -13.21 -16.87 -4.89
N LYS A 164 -13.44 -17.25 -3.63
CA LYS A 164 -14.33 -16.54 -2.70
C LYS A 164 -13.65 -15.47 -1.85
N SER A 165 -12.34 -15.30 -1.97
CA SER A 165 -11.56 -14.31 -1.24
C SER A 165 -11.35 -13.09 -2.13
N TYR A 166 -11.79 -11.93 -1.66
CA TYR A 166 -11.67 -10.64 -2.33
C TYR A 166 -10.74 -9.74 -1.53
N THR A 167 -10.10 -8.79 -2.17
CA THR A 167 -9.22 -7.81 -1.51
C THR A 167 -9.90 -7.16 -0.30
N ALA A 168 -11.11 -6.64 -0.47
CA ALA A 168 -11.84 -5.99 0.61
C ALA A 168 -12.19 -6.94 1.75
N LYS A 169 -12.51 -8.23 1.45
CA LYS A 169 -12.73 -9.25 2.47
C LYS A 169 -11.44 -9.56 3.22
N SER A 170 -10.32 -9.71 2.52
CA SER A 170 -9.02 -9.98 3.15
C SER A 170 -8.60 -8.86 4.09
N VAL A 171 -8.85 -7.60 3.73
CA VAL A 171 -8.63 -6.43 4.60
C VAL A 171 -9.52 -6.51 5.84
N GLN A 172 -10.82 -6.79 5.65
CA GLN A 172 -11.75 -6.92 6.77
C GLN A 172 -11.38 -8.09 7.70
N ASP A 173 -11.06 -9.26 7.15
CA ASP A 173 -10.62 -10.43 7.93
C ASP A 173 -9.36 -10.10 8.75
N THR A 174 -8.45 -9.27 8.21
CA THR A 174 -7.26 -8.82 8.95
C THR A 174 -7.62 -7.89 10.11
N TRP A 175 -8.60 -7.02 9.95
CA TRP A 175 -9.12 -6.21 11.06
C TRP A 175 -9.77 -7.07 12.17
N LEU A 176 -10.47 -8.13 11.79
CA LEU A 176 -11.06 -9.07 12.75
C LEU A 176 -10.00 -9.83 13.56
N LEU A 177 -8.80 -10.08 13.00
CA LEU A 177 -7.67 -10.65 13.75
C LEU A 177 -7.13 -9.70 14.83
N LEU A 178 -7.46 -8.42 14.75
CA LEU A 178 -7.16 -7.37 15.74
C LEU A 178 -8.36 -7.07 16.66
N ASP A 179 -9.39 -7.92 16.66
CA ASP A 179 -10.63 -7.72 17.41
C ASP A 179 -11.33 -6.37 17.10
N ALA A 180 -11.05 -5.79 15.95
CA ALA A 180 -11.62 -4.53 15.51
C ALA A 180 -12.87 -4.81 14.67
N ASN A 181 -14.05 -4.54 15.25
CA ASN A 181 -15.35 -4.77 14.63
C ASN A 181 -16.17 -3.47 14.41
N THR A 182 -15.66 -2.35 14.87
CA THR A 182 -16.18 -1.00 14.60
C THR A 182 -15.04 -0.06 14.18
N PRO A 183 -15.33 1.05 13.48
CA PRO A 183 -14.29 1.99 13.08
C PRO A 183 -13.59 2.64 14.28
N GLU A 184 -14.27 2.84 15.41
CA GLU A 184 -13.69 3.36 16.65
C GLU A 184 -12.73 2.35 17.26
N ALA A 185 -13.14 1.08 17.35
CA ALA A 185 -12.27 -0.01 17.80
C ALA A 185 -11.04 -0.14 16.89
N ALA A 186 -11.23 -0.05 15.58
CA ALA A 186 -10.13 -0.11 14.62
C ALA A 186 -9.11 1.01 14.83
N ARG A 187 -9.55 2.26 15.05
CA ARG A 187 -8.64 3.38 15.36
C ARG A 187 -7.86 3.14 16.63
N THR A 188 -8.57 2.76 17.70
CA THR A 188 -7.94 2.51 19.01
C THR A 188 -6.92 1.38 18.92
N THR A 189 -7.30 0.26 18.33
CA THR A 189 -6.43 -0.90 18.18
C THR A 189 -5.24 -0.60 17.26
N ALA A 190 -5.46 0.08 16.14
CA ALA A 190 -4.38 0.49 15.25
C ALA A 190 -3.36 1.38 15.99
N ALA A 191 -3.81 2.36 16.74
CA ALA A 191 -2.92 3.23 17.53
C ALA A 191 -2.10 2.43 18.56
N VAL A 192 -2.72 1.48 19.24
CA VAL A 192 -2.02 0.59 20.19
C VAL A 192 -0.98 -0.27 19.47
N GLU A 193 -1.33 -0.87 18.35
CA GLU A 193 -0.42 -1.74 17.60
C GLU A 193 0.73 -0.94 16.95
N ILE A 194 0.47 0.29 16.48
CA ILE A 194 1.53 1.17 15.95
C ILE A 194 2.47 1.59 17.11
N ASN A 195 1.96 1.92 18.30
CA ASN A 195 2.82 2.18 19.46
C ASN A 195 3.67 0.95 19.83
N ARG A 196 3.11 -0.26 19.78
CA ARG A 196 3.88 -1.50 19.98
C ARG A 196 5.01 -1.62 18.95
N LEU A 197 4.73 -1.32 17.70
CA LEU A 197 5.73 -1.33 16.64
C LEU A 197 6.85 -0.32 16.91
N LEU A 198 6.51 0.90 17.33
CA LEU A 198 7.47 1.95 17.70
C LEU A 198 8.31 1.53 18.92
N ASP A 199 7.72 0.81 19.87
CA ASP A 199 8.40 0.23 21.04
C ASP A 199 9.24 -1.02 20.72
N GLY A 200 9.36 -1.41 19.44
CA GLY A 200 10.11 -2.59 19.02
C GLY A 200 9.41 -3.92 19.34
N ARG A 201 8.08 -3.95 19.31
CA ARG A 201 7.27 -5.15 19.56
C ARG A 201 6.28 -5.38 18.43
N LEU A 202 6.01 -6.64 18.10
CA LEU A 202 5.00 -7.04 17.12
C LEU A 202 3.95 -7.91 17.77
N HIS A 203 2.70 -7.70 17.38
CA HIS A 203 1.61 -8.61 17.71
C HIS A 203 1.56 -9.73 16.66
N VAL A 204 1.60 -10.96 17.15
CA VAL A 204 1.55 -12.19 16.34
C VAL A 204 0.27 -12.93 16.68
N VAL A 205 -0.44 -13.37 15.66
CA VAL A 205 -1.66 -14.16 15.78
C VAL A 205 -1.51 -15.43 14.97
N GLU A 206 -1.78 -16.59 15.57
CA GLU A 206 -1.89 -17.85 14.83
C GLU A 206 -3.27 -17.95 14.17
N ALA A 207 -3.34 -17.64 12.88
CA ALA A 207 -4.60 -17.58 12.15
C ALA A 207 -4.45 -17.97 10.68
N GLN A 208 -5.59 -18.11 10.01
CA GLN A 208 -5.59 -18.12 8.56
C GLN A 208 -5.24 -16.71 8.06
N PRO A 209 -4.24 -16.56 7.18
CA PRO A 209 -3.80 -15.24 6.76
C PRO A 209 -4.88 -14.56 5.90
N GLY A 210 -5.27 -13.34 6.29
CA GLY A 210 -6.14 -12.47 5.51
C GLY A 210 -5.42 -11.93 4.28
N LEU A 211 -4.53 -10.97 4.48
CA LEU A 211 -3.79 -10.29 3.39
C LEU A 211 -2.53 -11.03 2.93
N ARG A 212 -1.90 -11.83 3.77
CA ARG A 212 -0.76 -12.73 3.46
C ARG A 212 0.58 -12.11 3.16
N PHE A 213 0.78 -10.84 3.42
CA PHE A 213 2.09 -10.21 3.23
C PHE A 213 3.10 -10.72 4.25
N SER A 214 2.69 -10.79 5.52
CA SER A 214 3.54 -11.22 6.64
C SER A 214 3.52 -12.71 6.91
N ALA A 215 2.66 -13.47 6.21
CA ALA A 215 2.48 -14.88 6.43
C ALA A 215 3.79 -15.66 6.23
N ASN A 216 4.28 -16.25 7.31
CA ASN A 216 5.45 -17.11 7.28
C ASN A 216 5.02 -18.52 6.85
N HIS A 217 5.03 -18.79 5.54
CA HIS A 217 4.78 -20.13 5.04
C HIS A 217 6.09 -20.91 4.94
N PRO A 218 6.35 -21.85 5.83
CA PRO A 218 7.59 -22.62 5.82
C PRO A 218 7.71 -23.54 4.60
N THR A 219 6.63 -23.79 3.87
CA THR A 219 6.65 -24.63 2.68
C THR A 219 5.67 -24.14 1.61
N PRO A 220 6.02 -24.28 0.30
CA PRO A 220 5.10 -23.99 -0.80
C PRO A 220 3.91 -24.96 -0.92
N ARG A 221 3.73 -25.89 0.01
CA ARG A 221 2.68 -26.90 0.03
C ARG A 221 1.52 -26.52 0.94
N VAL A 222 1.07 -25.31 0.93
CA VAL A 222 -0.24 -25.00 1.52
C VAL A 222 -1.32 -25.52 0.58
N THR A 223 -1.65 -26.79 0.71
CA THR A 223 -2.61 -27.48 -0.14
C THR A 223 -4.07 -27.15 0.18
N SER A 224 -4.31 -26.53 1.33
CA SER A 224 -5.63 -26.00 1.68
C SER A 224 -5.46 -24.59 2.28
N GLY A 225 -6.29 -23.65 1.84
CA GLY A 225 -6.32 -22.31 2.43
C GLY A 225 -6.82 -22.27 3.88
N SER A 226 -6.82 -23.42 4.57
CA SER A 226 -7.28 -23.63 5.95
C SER A 226 -6.14 -23.73 6.96
N GLU A 227 -4.88 -23.79 6.52
CA GLU A 227 -3.75 -23.88 7.45
C GLU A 227 -3.55 -22.54 8.17
N LYS A 228 -3.40 -22.62 9.48
CA LYS A 228 -3.02 -21.48 10.31
C LYS A 228 -1.51 -21.28 10.23
N CYS A 229 -1.10 -20.04 10.29
CA CYS A 229 0.29 -19.65 10.39
C CYS A 229 0.40 -18.41 11.29
N ASP A 230 1.62 -18.08 11.67
CA ASP A 230 1.90 -16.83 12.35
C ASP A 230 1.71 -15.66 11.36
N VAL A 231 0.80 -14.76 11.69
CA VAL A 231 0.52 -13.53 10.94
C VAL A 231 0.72 -12.33 11.84
N HIS A 232 1.12 -11.22 11.23
CA HIS A 232 1.24 -9.91 11.88
C HIS A 232 0.20 -8.97 11.28
N PRO A 233 -1.02 -8.88 11.85
CA PRO A 233 -2.13 -8.18 11.21
C PRO A 233 -1.84 -6.71 10.91
N LEU A 234 -1.15 -5.98 11.81
CA LEU A 234 -0.74 -4.60 11.56
C LEU A 234 0.21 -4.50 10.37
N ILE A 235 1.21 -5.40 10.28
CA ILE A 235 2.16 -5.41 9.17
C ILE A 235 1.43 -5.67 7.85
N ASP A 236 0.46 -6.56 7.84
CA ASP A 236 -0.36 -6.87 6.68
C ASP A 236 -1.18 -5.65 6.21
N LEU A 237 -1.83 -4.93 7.15
CA LEU A 237 -2.59 -3.71 6.83
C LEU A 237 -1.68 -2.58 6.31
N LEU A 238 -0.53 -2.38 6.96
CA LEU A 238 0.45 -1.39 6.51
C LEU A 238 1.05 -1.78 5.15
N ALA A 239 1.38 -3.06 4.94
CA ALA A 239 1.89 -3.55 3.66
C ALA A 239 0.86 -3.41 2.54
N PHE A 240 -0.43 -3.56 2.84
CA PHE A 240 -1.50 -3.24 1.91
C PHE A 240 -1.45 -1.77 1.48
N CYS A 241 -1.30 -0.83 2.41
CA CYS A 241 -1.13 0.59 2.08
C CYS A 241 0.14 0.84 1.26
N GLY A 242 1.26 0.20 1.60
CA GLY A 242 2.52 0.30 0.83
C GLY A 242 2.41 -0.24 -0.59
N GLN A 243 1.67 -1.33 -0.78
CA GLN A 243 1.36 -1.85 -2.11
C GLN A 243 0.58 -0.85 -2.98
N LEU A 244 -0.32 -0.06 -2.36
CA LEU A 244 -1.09 0.95 -3.09
C LEU A 244 -0.18 2.04 -3.70
N LEU A 245 0.94 2.37 -3.07
CA LEU A 245 1.92 3.32 -3.62
C LEU A 245 2.49 2.87 -4.97
N LEU A 246 2.61 1.57 -5.17
CA LEU A 246 3.20 1.00 -6.39
C LEU A 246 2.18 0.87 -7.54
N GLN A 247 1.01 1.44 -7.37
CA GLN A 247 -0.07 1.40 -8.34
C GLN A 247 -0.25 2.77 -8.97
N PRO A 248 0.49 3.09 -10.03
CA PRO A 248 0.39 4.40 -10.66
C PRO A 248 -1.02 4.62 -11.21
N ALA A 249 -1.61 5.75 -10.84
CA ALA A 249 -2.97 6.15 -11.16
C ALA A 249 -3.32 6.13 -12.65
N GLN A 250 -2.33 6.03 -13.53
CA GLN A 250 -2.51 6.35 -14.95
C GLN A 250 -1.90 5.35 -15.93
N ARG A 251 -1.26 4.28 -15.46
CA ARG A 251 -0.76 3.29 -16.41
C ARG A 251 -1.83 2.27 -16.76
N PRO A 252 -2.21 2.15 -18.04
CA PRO A 252 -2.99 1.01 -18.46
C PRO A 252 -2.22 -0.24 -18.06
N LEU A 253 -2.92 -1.21 -17.47
CA LEU A 253 -2.38 -2.54 -17.31
C LEU A 253 -2.05 -3.07 -18.70
N THR A 254 -0.78 -2.96 -19.05
CA THR A 254 -0.28 -3.76 -20.14
C THR A 254 -0.40 -5.20 -19.69
N SER A 255 -1.44 -5.85 -20.23
CA SER A 255 -1.63 -7.29 -20.31
C SER A 255 -0.92 -8.14 -19.25
N SER A 256 -1.70 -8.78 -18.38
CA SER A 256 -1.50 -10.15 -17.88
C SER A 256 -0.12 -10.61 -17.38
N ALA A 257 0.91 -9.81 -17.41
CA ALA A 257 2.14 -10.13 -16.75
C ALA A 257 1.94 -9.87 -15.25
N SER A 258 1.37 -10.87 -14.55
CA SER A 258 1.52 -10.94 -13.10
C SER A 258 3.00 -10.67 -12.80
N ARG A 259 3.29 -9.69 -11.95
CA ARG A 259 4.66 -9.46 -11.52
C ARG A 259 5.18 -10.78 -10.97
N LYS A 260 6.28 -11.28 -11.55
CA LYS A 260 6.91 -12.52 -11.08
C LYS A 260 7.78 -12.27 -9.87
N GLU A 261 8.08 -11.01 -9.61
CA GLU A 261 9.03 -10.57 -8.61
C GLU A 261 8.66 -9.18 -8.09
N PHE A 262 8.84 -8.98 -6.79
CA PHE A 262 8.81 -7.68 -6.15
C PHE A 262 10.25 -7.26 -5.90
N THR A 263 10.66 -6.12 -6.42
CA THR A 263 12.01 -5.57 -6.27
C THR A 263 11.95 -4.25 -5.52
N TRP A 264 12.99 -3.97 -4.72
CA TRP A 264 13.09 -2.70 -3.99
C TRP A 264 14.55 -2.31 -3.79
N VAL A 265 14.74 -1.07 -3.39
CA VAL A 265 16.03 -0.50 -3.08
C VAL A 265 16.08 -0.12 -1.60
N LEU A 266 17.19 -0.39 -0.94
CA LEU A 266 17.43 0.03 0.43
C LEU A 266 18.11 1.40 0.44
N ASN A 267 17.30 2.45 0.53
CA ASN A 267 17.76 3.83 0.54
C ASN A 267 18.40 4.20 1.88
N PRO A 268 19.67 4.66 1.90
CA PRO A 268 20.33 5.10 3.13
C PRO A 268 19.98 6.55 3.51
N VAL A 269 19.31 7.27 2.61
CA VAL A 269 18.85 8.65 2.82
C VAL A 269 17.34 8.69 3.00
N PRO A 270 16.82 9.67 3.78
CA PRO A 270 15.37 9.77 3.97
C PRO A 270 14.64 10.06 2.66
N LEU A 271 13.66 9.23 2.31
CA LEU A 271 12.80 9.39 1.15
C LEU A 271 11.34 9.51 1.57
N THR A 272 10.65 10.49 1.04
CA THR A 272 9.19 10.62 1.17
C THR A 272 8.46 9.56 0.32
N ALA A 273 7.18 9.32 0.58
CA ALA A 273 6.41 8.35 -0.19
C ALA A 273 6.42 8.62 -1.71
N PRO A 274 6.28 9.86 -2.23
CA PRO A 274 6.45 10.13 -3.66
C PRO A 274 7.86 9.78 -4.17
N ALA A 275 8.91 10.10 -3.43
CA ALA A 275 10.29 9.80 -3.84
C ALA A 275 10.56 8.27 -3.86
N ILE A 276 9.93 7.51 -2.97
CA ILE A 276 9.97 6.04 -3.00
C ILE A 276 9.34 5.53 -4.31
N VAL A 277 8.20 6.07 -4.70
CA VAL A 277 7.53 5.72 -5.97
C VAL A 277 8.40 6.02 -7.16
N ASP A 278 8.96 7.22 -7.23
CA ASP A 278 9.84 7.66 -8.34
C ASP A 278 11.05 6.74 -8.52
N ILE A 279 11.72 6.37 -7.42
CA ILE A 279 12.85 5.44 -7.46
C ILE A 279 12.43 4.05 -7.91
N HIS A 280 11.24 3.60 -7.52
CA HIS A 280 10.71 2.30 -7.94
C HIS A 280 10.32 2.25 -9.41
N GLU A 281 9.73 3.33 -9.92
CA GLU A 281 9.28 3.41 -11.32
C GLU A 281 10.43 3.63 -12.29
N SER A 282 11.43 4.37 -11.87
CA SER A 282 12.59 4.75 -12.68
C SER A 282 13.87 4.69 -11.85
N PRO A 283 14.30 3.47 -11.44
CA PRO A 283 15.47 3.34 -10.62
C PRO A 283 16.68 3.90 -11.37
N PRO A 284 17.36 4.93 -10.84
CA PRO A 284 18.53 5.49 -11.47
C PRO A 284 19.62 4.41 -11.62
N GLU A 285 20.16 4.26 -12.82
CA GLU A 285 21.16 3.21 -13.15
C GLU A 285 22.43 3.28 -12.28
N HIS A 286 22.71 4.45 -11.71
CA HIS A 286 23.94 4.73 -10.99
C HIS A 286 23.77 4.82 -9.46
N LEU A 287 22.60 4.51 -8.91
CA LEU A 287 22.43 4.49 -7.46
C LEU A 287 23.23 3.31 -6.87
N PRO A 288 24.21 3.59 -5.99
CA PRO A 288 25.02 2.55 -5.35
C PRO A 288 24.27 1.86 -4.20
N TRP A 289 22.94 1.92 -4.19
CA TRP A 289 22.14 1.39 -3.10
C TRP A 289 21.85 -0.09 -3.32
N PRO A 290 21.87 -0.91 -2.27
CA PRO A 290 21.56 -2.33 -2.37
C PRO A 290 20.14 -2.53 -2.94
N ARG A 291 20.06 -3.42 -3.93
CA ARG A 291 18.79 -3.85 -4.52
C ARG A 291 18.45 -5.24 -4.01
N TRP A 292 17.19 -5.41 -3.73
CA TRP A 292 16.65 -6.67 -3.24
C TRP A 292 15.47 -7.10 -4.08
N SER A 293 15.26 -8.39 -4.18
CA SER A 293 14.12 -8.96 -4.87
C SER A 293 13.52 -10.12 -4.09
N SER A 294 12.22 -10.29 -4.24
CA SER A 294 11.44 -11.39 -3.68
C SER A 294 10.58 -11.99 -4.79
N PRO A 295 10.78 -13.27 -5.16
CA PRO A 295 9.91 -13.93 -6.10
C PRO A 295 8.46 -13.97 -5.60
N ILE A 296 7.52 -13.65 -6.48
CA ILE A 296 6.09 -13.79 -6.21
C ILE A 296 5.70 -15.20 -6.66
N ARG A 297 5.29 -16.04 -5.72
CA ARG A 297 4.91 -17.42 -5.97
C ARG A 297 3.42 -17.62 -5.77
N SER A 298 2.84 -18.52 -6.54
CA SER A 298 1.45 -18.96 -6.35
C SER A 298 1.45 -20.26 -5.58
N VAL A 299 0.43 -20.46 -4.74
CA VAL A 299 0.19 -21.72 -4.04
C VAL A 299 -0.30 -22.76 -5.05
N GLU A 300 0.35 -23.91 -5.11
CA GLU A 300 -0.09 -25.03 -5.96
C GLU A 300 -1.50 -25.47 -5.57
N GLY A 301 -2.37 -25.66 -6.59
CA GLY A 301 -3.75 -26.13 -6.41
C GLY A 301 -4.76 -25.03 -6.06
N ALA A 302 -4.33 -23.85 -5.63
CA ALA A 302 -5.21 -22.69 -5.42
C ALA A 302 -4.87 -21.64 -6.48
N ALA A 303 -5.50 -21.72 -7.62
CA ALA A 303 -5.16 -21.02 -8.85
C ALA A 303 -5.19 -19.50 -8.76
N LYS A 304 -4.68 -18.83 -7.78
CA LYS A 304 -4.48 -17.37 -7.78
C LYS A 304 -4.04 -16.79 -6.43
N ILE A 305 -3.73 -17.64 -5.43
CA ILE A 305 -3.18 -17.12 -4.18
C ILE A 305 -1.69 -16.91 -4.37
N SER A 306 -1.25 -15.67 -4.27
CA SER A 306 0.17 -15.34 -4.35
C SER A 306 0.74 -14.96 -2.97
N PHE A 307 2.02 -15.18 -2.78
CA PHE A 307 2.79 -14.80 -1.60
C PHE A 307 4.20 -14.37 -1.97
N LEU A 308 4.82 -13.60 -1.11
CA LEU A 308 6.20 -13.15 -1.26
C LEU A 308 7.15 -14.24 -0.70
N ALA A 309 8.03 -14.75 -1.54
CA ALA A 309 9.05 -15.71 -1.13
C ALA A 309 10.20 -14.98 -0.38
N PRO A 310 11.11 -15.72 0.28
CA PRO A 310 12.30 -15.12 0.87
C PRO A 310 13.06 -14.25 -0.13
N ALA A 311 13.49 -13.10 0.31
CA ALA A 311 14.21 -12.13 -0.51
C ALA A 311 15.67 -12.53 -0.71
N LYS A 312 16.24 -12.03 -1.79
CA LYS A 312 17.67 -12.11 -2.10
C LYS A 312 18.17 -10.73 -2.52
N GLU A 313 19.44 -10.47 -2.23
CA GLU A 313 20.13 -9.29 -2.77
C GLU A 313 20.44 -9.49 -4.25
N GLU A 314 20.20 -8.47 -5.06
CA GLU A 314 20.56 -8.48 -6.48
C GLU A 314 22.03 -8.04 -6.64
N CYS A 315 22.87 -8.93 -7.15
CA CYS A 315 24.23 -8.57 -7.51
C CYS A 315 24.25 -7.59 -8.70
N PRO A 316 25.06 -6.53 -8.68
CA PRO A 316 25.16 -5.56 -9.78
C PRO A 316 25.52 -6.18 -11.15
N THR A 317 26.08 -7.37 -11.18
CA THR A 317 26.47 -8.11 -12.40
C THR A 317 25.28 -8.69 -13.16
N ASP A 318 24.15 -8.91 -12.54
CA ASP A 318 22.96 -9.50 -13.18
C ASP A 318 22.21 -8.50 -14.08
N ILE A 319 22.52 -7.20 -13.97
CA ILE A 319 21.88 -6.14 -14.75
C ILE A 319 22.37 -6.12 -16.22
N ARG A 320 23.51 -6.73 -16.52
CA ARG A 320 24.10 -6.77 -17.90
C ARG A 320 23.66 -7.94 -18.75
N GLY A 321 22.87 -8.88 -18.22
CA GLY A 321 22.50 -10.14 -18.87
C GLY A 321 21.19 -10.12 -19.70
N GLY A 322 20.50 -9.00 -19.82
CA GLY A 322 19.20 -8.91 -20.48
C GLY A 322 19.20 -8.80 -22.01
N THR A 323 20.30 -9.11 -22.70
CA THR A 323 20.32 -9.14 -24.18
C THR A 323 20.78 -10.52 -24.65
N ARG A 324 19.90 -11.48 -24.69
CA ARG A 324 20.05 -12.65 -25.55
C ARG A 324 18.75 -12.90 -26.30
N ALA A 325 18.91 -12.71 -27.60
CA ALA A 325 18.16 -13.10 -28.79
C ALA A 325 16.91 -13.96 -28.61
#